data_a13892600b2c1108775f29179a4f17cc
#
_entry.id   a13892600b2c1108775f29179a4f17cc
#
_cell.length_a   1.000
_cell.length_b   1.000
_cell.length_c   1.000
_cell.angle_alpha   90.00
_cell.angle_beta   90.00
_cell.angle_gamma   90.00
#
_symmetry.space_group_name_H-M   'P 1'
#
loop_
_entity.id
_entity.type
_entity.pdbx_description
1 polymer ?
#
loop_
_entity_poly.entity_id
_entity_poly.type
_entity_poly.pdbx_seq_one_letter_code
_entity_poly.pdbx_strand_id
1 'polypeptide(L)'
;LRRVVYWVAVLLWTGYTLNQVMLLSPLTDALGNFLSTPLKIGQISVSLADLLRFFVLVWLTLQVSRLLRYVLDREVYTRVSLAPGIPYALNSILNYVVLIGGLLMAIASTGVSLDRFTIFASALGVGVGFGLQSIVNNFVSGLIVLFERPIKVGDSVDMAGQSGKVKRIGIRASVLRTGAGA
;
A
#
# COMPACT_ATOMS: atom_id res chain seq x y z
N LEU A 1 -30.38 11.85 -4.98
CA LEU A 1 -30.90 10.74 -4.19
C LEU A 1 -32.17 10.13 -4.82
N ARG A 2 -33.22 10.91 -5.10
CA ARG A 2 -34.52 10.42 -5.66
C ARG A 2 -34.35 9.60 -6.96
N ARG A 3 -33.50 10.05 -7.90
CA ARG A 3 -33.22 9.31 -9.15
C ARG A 3 -32.52 7.98 -8.93
N VAL A 4 -31.55 7.92 -7.99
CA VAL A 4 -30.83 6.69 -7.65
C VAL A 4 -31.78 5.67 -7.02
N VAL A 5 -32.62 6.10 -6.08
CA VAL A 5 -33.64 5.25 -5.44
C VAL A 5 -34.63 4.71 -6.48
N TYR A 6 -35.06 5.55 -7.41
CA TYR A 6 -35.96 5.11 -8.49
C TYR A 6 -35.32 4.03 -9.38
N TRP A 7 -34.08 4.22 -9.82
CA TRP A 7 -33.39 3.23 -10.66
C TRP A 7 -33.10 1.93 -9.91
N VAL A 8 -32.74 2.01 -8.62
CA VAL A 8 -32.58 0.83 -7.78
C VAL A 8 -33.91 0.08 -7.63
N ALA A 9 -35.01 0.79 -7.38
CA ALA A 9 -36.33 0.17 -7.29
C ALA A 9 -36.75 -0.50 -8.61
N VAL A 10 -36.50 0.14 -9.76
CA VAL A 10 -36.77 -0.43 -11.09
C VAL A 10 -35.93 -1.68 -11.31
N LEU A 11 -34.65 -1.68 -10.99
CA LEU A 11 -33.76 -2.84 -11.13
C LEU A 11 -34.21 -4.01 -10.24
N LEU A 12 -34.59 -3.73 -8.99
CA LEU A 12 -35.10 -4.76 -8.07
C LEU A 12 -36.44 -5.33 -8.55
N TRP A 13 -37.32 -4.48 -9.05
CA TRP A 13 -38.62 -4.93 -9.57
C TRP A 13 -38.48 -5.75 -10.85
N THR A 14 -37.63 -5.32 -11.79
CA THR A 14 -37.33 -6.09 -13.01
C THR A 14 -36.63 -7.41 -12.69
N GLY A 15 -35.71 -7.43 -11.74
CA GLY A 15 -35.07 -8.65 -11.24
C GLY A 15 -36.08 -9.62 -10.63
N TYR A 16 -37.00 -9.10 -9.80
CA TYR A 16 -38.07 -9.89 -9.20
C TYR A 16 -39.03 -10.49 -10.26
N THR A 17 -39.48 -9.68 -11.20
CA THR A 17 -40.39 -10.17 -12.30
C THR A 17 -39.73 -11.19 -13.21
N LEU A 18 -38.46 -11.00 -13.58
CA LEU A 18 -37.70 -11.98 -14.36
C LEU A 18 -37.49 -13.30 -13.59
N ASN A 19 -37.33 -13.24 -12.26
CA ASN A 19 -37.25 -14.43 -11.42
C ASN A 19 -38.55 -15.23 -11.39
N GLN A 20 -39.69 -14.55 -11.33
CA GLN A 20 -41.01 -15.19 -11.34
C GLN A 20 -41.31 -15.90 -12.68
N VAL A 21 -40.78 -15.41 -13.77
CA VAL A 21 -40.98 -15.98 -15.12
C VAL A 21 -39.98 -17.10 -15.44
N MET A 22 -39.14 -17.52 -14.47
CA MET A 22 -38.06 -18.50 -14.63
C MET A 22 -37.07 -18.20 -15.77
N LEU A 23 -37.03 -16.96 -16.25
CA LEU A 23 -36.12 -16.54 -17.33
C LEU A 23 -34.74 -16.10 -16.78
N LEU A 24 -34.63 -15.86 -15.46
CA LEU A 24 -33.38 -15.40 -14.84
C LEU A 24 -32.32 -16.48 -14.89
N SER A 25 -32.68 -17.75 -14.58
CA SER A 25 -31.69 -18.85 -14.54
C SER A 25 -31.07 -19.10 -15.93
N PRO A 26 -31.82 -19.29 -17.02
CA PRO A 26 -31.20 -19.52 -18.32
C PRO A 26 -30.44 -18.30 -18.86
N LEU A 27 -30.86 -17.08 -18.50
CA LEU A 27 -30.14 -15.87 -18.87
C LEU A 27 -28.79 -15.73 -18.07
N THR A 28 -28.82 -16.00 -16.75
CA THR A 28 -27.60 -15.96 -15.94
C THR A 28 -26.65 -17.08 -16.34
N ASP A 29 -27.16 -18.27 -16.67
CA ASP A 29 -26.35 -19.39 -17.12
C ASP A 29 -25.75 -19.15 -18.51
N ALA A 30 -26.51 -18.60 -19.43
CA ALA A 30 -26.02 -18.22 -20.75
C ALA A 30 -24.98 -17.12 -20.69
N LEU A 31 -25.22 -16.08 -19.88
CA LEU A 31 -24.26 -15.01 -19.62
C LEU A 31 -22.99 -15.54 -18.88
N GLY A 32 -23.18 -16.38 -17.88
CA GLY A 32 -22.09 -17.03 -17.16
C GLY A 32 -21.21 -17.87 -18.08
N ASN A 33 -21.82 -18.71 -18.92
CA ASN A 33 -21.12 -19.53 -19.89
C ASN A 33 -20.41 -18.69 -20.96
N PHE A 34 -21.03 -17.64 -21.46
CA PHE A 34 -20.41 -16.72 -22.42
C PHE A 34 -19.21 -15.99 -21.82
N LEU A 35 -19.36 -15.47 -20.59
CA LEU A 35 -18.29 -14.75 -19.91
C LEU A 35 -17.14 -15.66 -19.49
N SER A 36 -17.42 -16.91 -19.14
CA SER A 36 -16.43 -17.90 -18.70
C SER A 36 -15.79 -18.69 -19.85
N THR A 37 -16.24 -18.49 -21.11
CA THR A 37 -15.65 -19.17 -22.27
C THR A 37 -14.17 -18.78 -22.39
N PRO A 38 -13.20 -19.72 -22.22
CA PRO A 38 -11.78 -19.42 -22.25
C PRO A 38 -11.34 -19.13 -23.69
N LEU A 39 -10.82 -17.95 -23.93
CA LEU A 39 -10.06 -17.60 -25.13
C LEU A 39 -8.61 -18.08 -24.93
N LYS A 40 -8.21 -19.11 -25.68
CA LYS A 40 -6.84 -19.63 -25.63
C LYS A 40 -5.93 -18.77 -26.52
N ILE A 41 -5.03 -18.02 -25.90
CA ILE A 41 -3.97 -17.27 -26.58
C ILE A 41 -2.63 -17.90 -26.19
N GLY A 42 -2.16 -18.85 -26.99
CA GLY A 42 -0.95 -19.62 -26.67
C GLY A 42 -1.17 -20.55 -25.47
N GLN A 43 -0.33 -20.36 -24.43
CA GLN A 43 -0.43 -21.14 -23.18
C GLN A 43 -1.35 -20.48 -22.12
N ILE A 44 -1.89 -19.32 -22.40
CA ILE A 44 -2.72 -18.54 -21.47
C ILE A 44 -4.18 -18.71 -21.89
N SER A 45 -5.02 -19.15 -20.97
CA SER A 45 -6.47 -19.18 -21.13
C SER A 45 -7.08 -18.04 -20.33
N VAL A 46 -7.56 -17.02 -21.00
CA VAL A 46 -8.20 -15.84 -20.36
C VAL A 46 -9.65 -15.81 -20.82
N SER A 47 -10.56 -15.71 -19.88
CA SER A 47 -11.99 -15.51 -20.16
C SER A 47 -12.36 -14.03 -20.10
N LEU A 48 -13.52 -13.70 -20.68
CA LEU A 48 -14.08 -12.34 -20.58
C LEU A 48 -14.36 -11.96 -19.11
N ALA A 49 -14.73 -12.95 -18.29
CA ALA A 49 -14.92 -12.79 -16.86
C ALA A 49 -13.61 -12.40 -16.14
N ASP A 50 -12.49 -12.97 -16.55
CA ASP A 50 -11.19 -12.64 -15.95
C ASP A 50 -10.78 -11.22 -16.29
N LEU A 51 -11.01 -10.75 -17.52
CA LEU A 51 -10.80 -9.36 -17.90
C LEU A 51 -11.68 -8.40 -17.10
N LEU A 52 -12.96 -8.73 -16.92
CA LEU A 52 -13.84 -7.91 -16.08
C LEU A 52 -13.38 -7.86 -14.64
N ARG A 53 -12.97 -9.01 -14.04
CA ARG A 53 -12.39 -9.06 -12.69
C ARG A 53 -11.15 -8.19 -12.59
N PHE A 54 -10.25 -8.25 -13.56
CA PHE A 54 -9.07 -7.42 -13.63
C PHE A 54 -9.42 -5.93 -13.55
N PHE A 55 -10.31 -5.45 -14.44
CA PHE A 55 -10.67 -4.03 -14.44
C PHE A 55 -11.41 -3.60 -13.17
N VAL A 56 -12.27 -4.46 -12.63
CA VAL A 56 -12.94 -4.18 -11.35
C VAL A 56 -11.94 -4.07 -10.21
N LEU A 57 -10.95 -4.97 -10.13
CA LEU A 57 -9.91 -4.93 -9.10
C LEU A 57 -9.01 -3.71 -9.25
N VAL A 58 -8.63 -3.34 -10.46
CA VAL A 58 -7.87 -2.10 -10.72
C VAL A 58 -8.69 -0.89 -10.27
N TRP A 59 -9.95 -0.81 -10.64
CA TRP A 59 -10.85 0.28 -10.21
C TRP A 59 -10.98 0.34 -8.69
N LEU A 60 -11.21 -0.81 -8.03
CA LEU A 60 -11.26 -0.92 -6.56
C LEU A 60 -9.96 -0.45 -5.92
N THR A 61 -8.81 -0.84 -6.46
CA THR A 61 -7.49 -0.42 -5.98
C THR A 61 -7.35 1.11 -6.02
N LEU A 62 -7.78 1.75 -7.11
CA LEU A 62 -7.77 3.20 -7.23
C LEU A 62 -8.68 3.87 -6.19
N GLN A 63 -9.85 3.30 -5.92
CA GLN A 63 -10.76 3.82 -4.91
C GLN A 63 -10.21 3.64 -3.48
N VAL A 64 -9.64 2.47 -3.19
CA VAL A 64 -8.98 2.21 -1.89
C VAL A 64 -7.82 3.19 -1.67
N SER A 65 -6.98 3.41 -2.69
CA SER A 65 -5.88 4.37 -2.59
C SER A 65 -6.38 5.80 -2.31
N ARG A 66 -7.47 6.23 -2.96
CA ARG A 66 -8.08 7.56 -2.71
C ARG A 66 -8.65 7.66 -1.30
N LEU A 67 -9.35 6.61 -0.86
CA LEU A 67 -9.95 6.56 0.47
C LEU A 67 -8.88 6.62 1.57
N LEU A 68 -7.80 5.84 1.42
CA LEU A 68 -6.71 5.83 2.38
C LEU A 68 -6.06 7.22 2.49
N ARG A 69 -5.77 7.87 1.37
CA ARG A 69 -5.23 9.25 1.40
C ARG A 69 -6.19 10.22 2.07
N TYR A 70 -7.47 10.14 1.76
CA TYR A 70 -8.48 11.01 2.37
C TYR A 70 -8.55 10.82 3.89
N VAL A 71 -8.53 9.57 4.36
CA VAL A 71 -8.54 9.26 5.81
C VAL A 71 -7.27 9.74 6.48
N LEU A 72 -6.10 9.50 5.87
CA LEU A 72 -4.82 9.97 6.43
C LEU A 72 -4.75 11.49 6.52
N ASP A 73 -5.15 12.19 5.47
CA ASP A 73 -5.13 13.66 5.44
C ASP A 73 -6.09 14.27 6.46
N ARG A 74 -7.26 13.68 6.64
CA ARG A 74 -8.31 14.24 7.51
C ARG A 74 -8.20 13.81 8.97
N GLU A 75 -7.88 12.54 9.23
CA GLU A 75 -7.96 11.98 10.58
C GLU A 75 -6.59 11.85 11.25
N VAL A 76 -5.54 11.56 10.49
CA VAL A 76 -4.22 11.28 11.08
C VAL A 76 -3.36 12.53 11.11
N TYR A 77 -3.17 13.19 9.98
CA TYR A 77 -2.24 14.31 9.89
C TYR A 77 -2.75 15.58 10.57
N THR A 78 -4.06 15.71 10.78
CA THR A 78 -4.62 16.82 11.58
C THR A 78 -4.39 16.66 13.08
N ARG A 79 -4.19 15.41 13.54
CA ARG A 79 -3.97 15.12 14.98
C ARG A 79 -2.49 15.04 15.36
N VAL A 80 -1.61 14.89 14.38
CA VAL A 80 -0.18 14.74 14.60
C VAL A 80 0.55 15.87 13.90
N SER A 81 1.30 16.67 14.66
CA SER A 81 2.14 17.73 14.09
C SER A 81 3.37 17.12 13.41
N LEU A 82 3.24 16.80 12.12
CA LEU A 82 4.32 16.28 11.31
C LEU A 82 5.12 17.42 10.68
N ALA A 83 6.42 17.21 10.52
CA ALA A 83 7.26 18.18 9.80
C ALA A 83 6.79 18.33 8.33
N PRO A 84 6.93 19.53 7.76
CA PRO A 84 6.57 19.79 6.35
C PRO A 84 7.21 18.76 5.42
N GLY A 85 6.40 18.20 4.50
CA GLY A 85 6.85 17.19 3.53
C GLY A 85 6.66 15.72 3.97
N ILE A 86 6.59 15.41 5.27
CA ILE A 86 6.36 14.02 5.73
C ILE A 86 5.01 13.47 5.28
N PRO A 87 3.88 14.21 5.40
CA PRO A 87 2.58 13.74 4.90
C PRO A 87 2.62 13.38 3.42
N TYR A 88 3.26 14.21 2.60
CA TYR A 88 3.39 13.96 1.17
C TYR A 88 4.20 12.68 0.88
N ALA A 89 5.33 12.48 1.56
CA ALA A 89 6.17 11.30 1.38
C ALA A 89 5.41 10.02 1.79
N LEU A 90 4.73 10.03 2.94
CA LEU A 90 3.93 8.91 3.42
C LEU A 90 2.78 8.58 2.45
N ASN A 91 2.04 9.57 2.00
CA ASN A 91 0.96 9.39 1.03
C ASN A 91 1.49 8.82 -0.29
N SER A 92 2.67 9.24 -0.74
CA SER A 92 3.28 8.72 -1.97
C SER A 92 3.68 7.26 -1.82
N ILE A 93 4.35 6.90 -0.72
CA ILE A 93 4.75 5.51 -0.44
C ILE A 93 3.53 4.60 -0.35
N LEU A 94 2.52 4.99 0.44
CA LEU A 94 1.28 4.24 0.58
C LEU A 94 0.55 4.07 -0.76
N ASN A 95 0.50 5.13 -1.55
CA ASN A 95 -0.10 5.06 -2.89
C ASN A 95 0.60 4.03 -3.77
N TYR A 96 1.95 4.03 -3.81
CA TYR A 96 2.70 3.05 -4.60
C TYR A 96 2.50 1.62 -4.09
N VAL A 97 2.52 1.41 -2.78
CA VAL A 97 2.28 0.08 -2.18
C VAL A 97 0.90 -0.45 -2.54
N VAL A 98 -0.14 0.38 -2.40
CA VAL A 98 -1.52 0.01 -2.73
C VAL A 98 -1.68 -0.25 -4.23
N LEU A 99 -1.12 0.61 -5.09
CA LEU A 99 -1.24 0.45 -6.55
C LEU A 99 -0.49 -0.79 -7.04
N ILE A 100 0.73 -1.03 -6.59
CA ILE A 100 1.52 -2.21 -6.97
C ILE A 100 0.85 -3.48 -6.45
N GLY A 101 0.47 -3.52 -5.17
CA GLY A 101 -0.21 -4.67 -4.58
C GLY A 101 -1.55 -4.97 -5.26
N GLY A 102 -2.36 -3.95 -5.51
CA GLY A 102 -3.64 -4.10 -6.20
C GLY A 102 -3.49 -4.52 -7.65
N LEU A 103 -2.48 -4.03 -8.36
CA LEU A 103 -2.17 -4.48 -9.73
C LEU A 103 -1.75 -5.96 -9.75
N LEU A 104 -0.90 -6.39 -8.82
CA LEU A 104 -0.52 -7.79 -8.69
C LEU A 104 -1.72 -8.69 -8.38
N MET A 105 -2.61 -8.26 -7.49
CA MET A 105 -3.88 -8.95 -7.21
C MET A 105 -4.78 -9.03 -8.45
N ALA A 106 -4.88 -7.94 -9.22
CA ALA A 106 -5.66 -7.91 -10.45
C ALA A 106 -5.09 -8.89 -11.49
N ILE A 107 -3.76 -8.95 -11.67
CA ILE A 107 -3.11 -9.92 -12.56
C ILE A 107 -3.33 -11.34 -12.06
N ALA A 108 -3.15 -11.61 -10.77
CA ALA A 108 -3.37 -12.93 -10.18
C ALA A 108 -4.79 -13.45 -10.41
N SER A 109 -5.78 -12.56 -10.38
CA SER A 109 -7.20 -12.90 -10.59
C SER A 109 -7.51 -13.41 -12.00
N THR A 110 -6.63 -13.16 -12.98
CA THR A 110 -6.77 -13.64 -14.36
C THR A 110 -6.20 -15.05 -14.59
N GLY A 111 -5.69 -15.71 -13.53
CA GLY A 111 -5.06 -17.03 -13.62
C GLY A 111 -3.62 -17.00 -14.17
N VAL A 112 -3.07 -15.83 -14.43
CA VAL A 112 -1.66 -15.68 -14.83
C VAL A 112 -0.77 -15.96 -13.63
N SER A 113 0.20 -16.90 -13.78
CA SER A 113 1.14 -17.24 -12.70
C SER A 113 2.04 -16.04 -12.39
N LEU A 114 2.13 -15.70 -11.09
CA LEU A 114 2.97 -14.62 -10.59
C LEU A 114 4.39 -15.09 -10.24
N ASP A 115 4.78 -16.32 -10.56
CA ASP A 115 6.07 -16.88 -10.16
C ASP A 115 7.24 -16.04 -10.62
N ARG A 116 7.21 -15.59 -11.87
CA ARG A 116 8.25 -14.72 -12.43
C ARG A 116 8.29 -13.34 -11.76
N PHE A 117 7.13 -12.81 -11.41
CA PHE A 117 7.03 -11.55 -10.66
C PHE A 117 7.56 -11.71 -9.24
N THR A 118 7.32 -12.86 -8.62
CA THR A 118 7.83 -13.17 -7.28
C THR A 118 9.35 -13.20 -7.25
N ILE A 119 9.99 -13.84 -8.25
CA ILE A 119 11.45 -13.85 -8.37
C ILE A 119 11.99 -12.41 -8.54
N PHE A 120 11.41 -11.63 -9.44
CA PHE A 120 11.79 -10.24 -9.66
C PHE A 120 11.58 -9.38 -8.41
N ALA A 121 10.42 -9.48 -7.75
CA ALA A 121 10.11 -8.76 -6.53
C ALA A 121 11.07 -9.14 -5.38
N SER A 122 11.45 -10.42 -5.29
CA SER A 122 12.43 -10.87 -4.30
C SER A 122 13.81 -10.26 -4.54
N ALA A 123 14.28 -10.26 -5.79
CA ALA A 123 15.55 -9.63 -6.15
C ALA A 123 15.53 -8.11 -5.87
N LEU A 124 14.43 -7.44 -6.24
CA LEU A 124 14.22 -6.02 -5.94
C LEU A 124 14.19 -5.76 -4.43
N GLY A 125 13.48 -6.62 -3.67
CA GLY A 125 13.40 -6.52 -2.21
C GLY A 125 14.75 -6.64 -1.53
N VAL A 126 15.61 -7.56 -1.99
CA VAL A 126 16.98 -7.68 -1.52
C VAL A 126 17.78 -6.41 -1.84
N GLY A 127 17.68 -5.89 -3.06
CA GLY A 127 18.36 -4.65 -3.46
C GLY A 127 17.92 -3.44 -2.63
N VAL A 128 16.61 -3.27 -2.41
CA VAL A 128 16.06 -2.22 -1.54
C VAL A 128 16.49 -2.43 -0.09
N GLY A 129 16.52 -3.69 0.40
CA GLY A 129 17.01 -4.03 1.73
C GLY A 129 18.45 -3.60 1.97
N PHE A 130 19.36 -3.88 1.05
CA PHE A 130 20.74 -3.39 1.10
C PHE A 130 20.81 -1.85 1.03
N GLY A 131 20.00 -1.22 0.17
CA GLY A 131 19.93 0.25 0.09
C GLY A 131 19.46 0.92 1.38
N LEU A 132 18.59 0.26 2.16
CA LEU A 132 18.06 0.76 3.41
C LEU A 132 18.84 0.29 4.65
N GLN A 133 19.83 -0.60 4.51
CA GLN A 133 20.57 -1.21 5.61
C GLN A 133 21.14 -0.19 6.59
N SER A 134 21.78 0.86 6.09
CA SER A 134 22.34 1.91 6.94
C SER A 134 21.27 2.66 7.75
N ILE A 135 20.12 2.92 7.14
CA ILE A 135 19.00 3.59 7.81
C ILE A 135 18.47 2.72 8.95
N VAL A 136 18.25 1.43 8.67
CA VAL A 136 17.76 0.46 9.66
C VAL A 136 18.76 0.31 10.80
N ASN A 137 20.05 0.15 10.50
CA ASN A 137 21.09 0.03 11.52
C ASN A 137 21.15 1.27 12.43
N ASN A 138 21.13 2.47 11.86
CA ASN A 138 21.13 3.71 12.62
C ASN A 138 19.87 3.85 13.48
N PHE A 139 18.71 3.45 12.97
CA PHE A 139 17.46 3.49 13.70
C PHE A 139 17.46 2.52 14.89
N VAL A 140 17.88 1.26 14.66
CA VAL A 140 17.98 0.25 15.72
C VAL A 140 18.98 0.67 16.79
N SER A 141 20.17 1.14 16.39
CA SER A 141 21.19 1.65 17.32
C SER A 141 20.66 2.83 18.14
N GLY A 142 19.94 3.76 17.49
CA GLY A 142 19.31 4.87 18.18
C GLY A 142 18.25 4.44 19.20
N LEU A 143 17.45 3.42 18.88
CA LEU A 143 16.49 2.83 19.83
C LEU A 143 17.21 2.20 21.03
N ILE A 144 18.27 1.43 20.80
CA ILE A 144 19.08 0.81 21.88
C ILE A 144 19.61 1.90 22.83
N VAL A 145 20.20 2.96 22.27
CA VAL A 145 20.72 4.08 23.07
C VAL A 145 19.62 4.75 23.90
N LEU A 146 18.42 4.89 23.38
CA LEU A 146 17.29 5.47 24.10
C LEU A 146 16.74 4.58 25.21
N PHE A 147 16.73 3.24 24.99
CA PHE A 147 16.23 2.27 25.98
C PHE A 147 17.25 1.98 27.07
N GLU A 148 18.48 1.64 26.69
CA GLU A 148 19.53 1.26 27.63
C GLU A 148 20.17 2.47 28.32
N ARG A 149 20.10 3.66 27.69
CA ARG A 149 20.65 4.92 28.18
C ARG A 149 22.13 4.82 28.64
N PRO A 150 23.02 4.19 27.86
CA PRO A 150 24.45 4.11 28.22
C PRO A 150 25.09 5.47 28.23
N ILE A 151 24.51 6.46 27.52
CA ILE A 151 24.89 7.88 27.56
C ILE A 151 23.65 8.74 27.83
N LYS A 152 23.84 9.83 28.57
CA LYS A 152 22.79 10.78 28.96
C LYS A 152 23.10 12.18 28.43
N VAL A 153 22.06 13.00 28.31
CA VAL A 153 22.23 14.42 28.00
C VAL A 153 23.07 15.08 29.12
N GLY A 154 24.16 15.74 28.75
CA GLY A 154 25.11 16.36 29.64
C GLY A 154 26.40 15.58 29.82
N ASP A 155 26.45 14.30 29.43
CA ASP A 155 27.67 13.50 29.52
C ASP A 155 28.75 14.01 28.55
N SER A 156 30.02 13.87 28.95
CA SER A 156 31.13 14.12 28.03
C SER A 156 31.51 12.83 27.34
N VAL A 157 31.53 12.88 26.03
CA VAL A 157 31.86 11.72 25.16
C VAL A 157 32.98 12.11 24.21
N ASP A 158 33.81 11.15 23.86
CA ASP A 158 34.84 11.28 22.84
C ASP A 158 34.42 10.45 21.62
N MET A 159 34.33 11.10 20.47
CA MET A 159 33.99 10.47 19.19
C MET A 159 34.97 10.91 18.12
N ALA A 160 35.68 9.95 17.54
CA ALA A 160 36.63 10.18 16.43
C ALA A 160 37.68 11.27 16.76
N GLY A 161 38.18 11.33 18.04
CA GLY A 161 39.16 12.30 18.48
C GLY A 161 38.63 13.70 18.80
N GLN A 162 37.29 13.84 18.82
CA GLN A 162 36.63 15.08 19.26
C GLN A 162 35.82 14.86 20.54
N SER A 163 36.22 15.53 21.62
CA SER A 163 35.50 15.51 22.89
C SER A 163 34.38 16.54 22.87
N GLY A 164 33.18 16.14 23.32
CA GLY A 164 32.02 17.03 23.38
C GLY A 164 31.01 16.62 24.43
N LYS A 165 30.16 17.56 24.84
CA LYS A 165 29.01 17.28 25.71
C LYS A 165 27.78 16.92 24.87
N VAL A 166 27.06 15.86 25.27
CA VAL A 166 25.81 15.44 24.64
C VAL A 166 24.75 16.49 24.92
N LYS A 167 24.26 17.15 23.83
CA LYS A 167 23.19 18.15 23.89
C LYS A 167 21.82 17.53 23.72
N ARG A 168 21.69 16.55 22.84
CA ARG A 168 20.43 15.86 22.53
C ARG A 168 20.70 14.47 21.97
N ILE A 169 19.93 13.51 22.43
CA ILE A 169 19.91 12.14 21.91
C ILE A 169 18.61 11.96 21.11
N GLY A 170 18.72 11.61 19.86
CA GLY A 170 17.58 11.31 18.97
C GLY A 170 17.72 9.92 18.39
N ILE A 171 16.62 9.39 17.86
CA ILE A 171 16.56 8.04 17.25
C ILE A 171 17.49 7.92 16.03
N ARG A 172 17.66 8.99 15.28
CA ARG A 172 18.46 9.00 14.04
C ARG A 172 19.84 9.60 14.20
N ALA A 173 19.99 10.56 15.09
CA ALA A 173 21.25 11.28 15.30
C ALA A 173 21.27 11.92 16.69
N SER A 174 22.44 11.90 17.31
CA SER A 174 22.71 12.63 18.55
C SER A 174 23.49 13.89 18.24
N VAL A 175 23.25 14.95 19.00
CA VAL A 175 23.92 16.25 18.84
C VAL A 175 24.91 16.43 19.97
N LEU A 176 26.18 16.62 19.63
CA LEU A 176 27.24 16.90 20.52
C LEU A 176 27.62 18.39 20.43
N ARG A 177 27.94 19.01 21.57
CA ARG A 177 28.54 20.35 21.63
C ARG A 177 30.03 20.20 21.91
N THR A 178 30.86 20.49 20.93
CA THR A 178 32.32 20.47 21.08
C THR A 178 32.82 21.75 21.73
N GLY A 179 34.04 21.71 22.31
CA GLY A 179 34.67 22.87 22.92
C GLY A 179 34.98 24.01 21.91
N ALA A 180 35.01 23.70 20.61
CA ALA A 180 35.21 24.69 19.54
C ALA A 180 33.95 25.49 19.15
N GLY A 181 32.83 25.27 19.84
CA GLY A 181 31.63 26.10 19.68
C GLY A 181 30.74 25.76 18.47
N ALA A 182 30.90 24.59 17.84
CA ALA A 182 30.02 24.11 16.77
C ALA A 182 28.74 23.46 17.34
#